data_a39b14d875f7f0d33c17d42aeb335892
#
_entry.id   a39b14d875f7f0d33c17d42aeb335892
#
_cell.length_a   1.000
_cell.length_b   1.000
_cell.length_c   1.000
_cell.angle_alpha   90.00
_cell.angle_beta   90.00
_cell.angle_gamma   90.00
#
_symmetry.space_group_name_H-M   'P 1'
#
loop_
_entity.id
_entity.type
_entity.pdbx_description
1 polymer ?
#
loop_
_entity_poly.entity_id
_entity_poly.type
_entity_poly.pdbx_seq_one_letter_code
_entity_poly.pdbx_strand_id
1 'polypeptide(L)'
;MEGFEKVTVYGVSFDVASKQPIVLLKVEGRNRFLPIWIGHPEAAAILMKLQNAELPRPMTHDLLAAAIEQLSASVERVLVTELRDNTFYAVLQLDASGQEIRLDSRPSDAIALAVRTDAPIFASTELLNANGIEFEQEVEDVEDIVKEFREFLDEVSPQDF
;
A
#
# COMPACT_ATOMS: atom_id res chain seq x y z
N MET A 1 -3.76 -11.67 -13.17
CA MET A 1 -4.32 -10.48 -13.85
C MET A 1 -3.34 -9.95 -14.87
N GLU A 2 -3.78 -9.75 -16.06
CA GLU A 2 -2.96 -9.17 -17.10
C GLU A 2 -2.69 -7.69 -16.81
N GLY A 3 -1.44 -7.27 -16.94
CA GLY A 3 -1.03 -5.89 -16.70
C GLY A 3 -0.80 -5.52 -15.23
N PHE A 4 -0.94 -6.48 -14.32
CA PHE A 4 -0.73 -6.28 -12.89
C PHE A 4 0.14 -7.37 -12.30
N GLU A 5 0.91 -7.01 -11.29
CA GLU A 5 1.74 -7.96 -10.55
C GLU A 5 1.34 -7.93 -9.08
N LYS A 6 1.30 -9.11 -8.47
CA LYS A 6 0.95 -9.21 -7.06
C LYS A 6 2.07 -8.64 -6.20
N VAL A 7 1.68 -7.83 -5.22
CA VAL A 7 2.61 -7.22 -4.28
C VAL A 7 2.14 -7.50 -2.85
N THR A 8 3.08 -7.42 -1.92
CA THR A 8 2.78 -7.55 -0.50
C THR A 8 3.32 -6.32 0.23
N VAL A 9 2.77 -6.03 1.39
CA VAL A 9 3.29 -4.96 2.24
C VAL A 9 4.55 -5.50 2.91
N TYR A 10 5.70 -4.98 2.49
CA TYR A 10 6.99 -5.37 3.06
C TYR A 10 7.21 -4.71 4.42
N GLY A 11 6.78 -3.46 4.55
CA GLY A 11 6.85 -2.74 5.81
C GLY A 11 6.55 -1.27 5.66
N VAL A 12 6.55 -0.59 6.79
CA VAL A 12 6.41 0.86 6.87
C VAL A 12 7.66 1.41 7.54
N SER A 13 8.22 2.45 6.96
CA SER A 13 9.39 3.12 7.52
C SER A 13 9.15 4.62 7.53
N PHE A 14 10.02 5.35 8.23
CA PHE A 14 9.98 6.80 8.26
C PHE A 14 11.20 7.34 7.54
N ASP A 15 10.97 8.27 6.63
CA ASP A 15 12.06 9.02 6.03
C ASP A 15 12.53 10.06 7.05
N VAL A 16 13.76 9.94 7.52
CA VAL A 16 14.32 10.80 8.57
C VAL A 16 14.42 12.25 8.09
N ALA A 17 14.72 12.44 6.82
CA ALA A 17 14.91 13.79 6.25
C ALA A 17 13.59 14.54 6.13
N SER A 18 12.55 13.90 5.59
CA SER A 18 11.23 14.53 5.39
C SER A 18 10.28 14.34 6.57
N LYS A 19 10.58 13.42 7.49
CA LYS A 19 9.73 13.00 8.62
C LYS A 19 8.39 12.44 8.17
N GLN A 20 8.32 11.92 6.94
CA GLN A 20 7.13 11.31 6.38
C GLN A 20 7.25 9.79 6.37
N PRO A 21 6.17 9.07 6.68
CA PRO A 21 6.17 7.62 6.57
C PRO A 21 6.07 7.17 5.12
N ILE A 22 6.66 6.01 4.88
CA ILE A 22 6.69 5.35 3.57
C ILE A 22 6.21 3.93 3.76
N VAL A 23 5.25 3.50 2.94
CA VAL A 23 4.92 2.08 2.84
C VAL A 23 5.71 1.50 1.67
N LEU A 24 6.33 0.34 1.91
CA LEU A 24 7.05 -0.39 0.87
C LEU A 24 6.23 -1.59 0.42
N LEU A 25 5.90 -1.62 -0.85
CA LEU A 25 5.27 -2.76 -1.50
C LEU A 25 6.36 -3.57 -2.20
N LYS A 26 6.35 -4.89 -2.02
CA LYS A 26 7.32 -5.79 -2.65
C LYS A 26 6.61 -6.66 -3.66
N VAL A 27 7.15 -6.74 -4.88
CA VAL A 27 6.64 -7.67 -5.89
C VAL A 27 6.92 -9.10 -5.43
N GLU A 28 5.89 -9.94 -5.48
CA GLU A 28 6.00 -11.33 -5.04
C GLU A 28 7.01 -12.09 -5.90
N GLY A 29 7.98 -12.73 -5.23
CA GLY A 29 9.01 -13.52 -5.89
C GLY A 29 10.16 -12.72 -6.50
N ARG A 30 10.22 -11.41 -6.30
CA ARG A 30 11.27 -10.55 -6.86
C ARG A 30 11.76 -9.55 -5.81
N ASN A 31 12.99 -9.09 -5.97
CA ASN A 31 13.56 -8.01 -5.13
C ASN A 31 13.25 -6.65 -5.73
N ARG A 32 11.98 -6.43 -6.01
CA ARG A 32 11.49 -5.20 -6.61
C ARG A 32 10.48 -4.57 -5.67
N PHE A 33 10.65 -3.28 -5.43
CA PHE A 33 9.88 -2.54 -4.44
C PHE A 33 9.27 -1.30 -5.04
N LEU A 34 8.09 -0.94 -4.55
CA LEU A 34 7.44 0.32 -4.86
C LEU A 34 7.26 1.09 -3.56
N PRO A 35 8.00 2.20 -3.36
CA PRO A 35 7.80 3.04 -2.18
C PRO A 35 6.68 4.03 -2.44
N ILE A 36 5.82 4.21 -1.45
CA ILE A 36 4.72 5.18 -1.52
C ILE A 36 4.73 5.99 -0.23
N TRP A 37 4.84 7.33 -0.34
CA TRP A 37 4.66 8.20 0.80
C TRP A 37 3.20 8.20 1.23
N ILE A 38 2.96 8.14 2.54
CA ILE A 38 1.62 8.08 3.11
C ILE A 38 1.53 9.02 4.30
N GLY A 39 0.29 9.33 4.74
CA GLY A 39 0.06 10.14 5.91
C GLY A 39 0.35 9.38 7.21
N HIS A 40 0.61 10.12 8.28
CA HIS A 40 0.89 9.53 9.59
C HIS A 40 -0.26 8.66 10.13
N PRO A 41 -1.53 9.10 10.05
CA PRO A 41 -2.64 8.27 10.53
C PRO A 41 -2.77 6.95 9.78
N GLU A 42 -2.58 6.96 8.46
CA GLU A 42 -2.68 5.78 7.61
C GLU A 42 -1.49 4.83 7.86
N ALA A 43 -0.30 5.39 8.07
CA ALA A 43 0.87 4.60 8.44
C ALA A 43 0.65 3.87 9.77
N ALA A 44 0.10 4.57 10.76
CA ALA A 44 -0.24 3.97 12.04
C ALA A 44 -1.27 2.84 11.87
N ALA A 45 -2.29 3.06 11.03
CA ALA A 45 -3.30 2.05 10.77
C ALA A 45 -2.69 0.77 10.16
N ILE A 46 -1.78 0.92 9.20
CA ILE A 46 -1.09 -0.22 8.59
C ILE A 46 -0.20 -0.92 9.60
N LEU A 47 0.63 -0.18 10.31
CA LEU A 47 1.56 -0.73 11.31
C LEU A 47 0.85 -1.50 12.41
N MET A 48 -0.24 -0.95 12.95
CA MET A 48 -1.01 -1.61 14.01
C MET A 48 -1.48 -2.99 13.57
N LYS A 49 -1.94 -3.12 12.33
CA LYS A 49 -2.37 -4.41 11.82
C LYS A 49 -1.20 -5.34 11.57
N LEU A 50 -0.10 -4.85 11.01
CA LEU A 50 1.10 -5.66 10.78
C LEU A 50 1.68 -6.20 12.08
N GLN A 51 1.56 -5.45 13.17
CA GLN A 51 2.02 -5.83 14.51
C GLN A 51 0.97 -6.60 15.32
N ASN A 52 -0.20 -6.84 14.74
CA ASN A 52 -1.33 -7.49 15.41
C ASN A 52 -1.70 -6.81 16.73
N ALA A 53 -1.66 -5.48 16.75
CA ALA A 53 -2.02 -4.71 17.93
C ALA A 53 -3.51 -4.83 18.20
N GLU A 54 -3.86 -5.16 19.46
CA GLU A 54 -5.24 -5.20 19.89
C GLU A 54 -5.63 -3.86 20.49
N LEU A 55 -6.68 -3.24 19.95
CA LEU A 55 -7.17 -1.97 20.39
C LEU A 55 -8.54 -2.15 21.06
N PRO A 56 -8.82 -1.36 22.12
CA PRO A 56 -10.10 -1.50 22.83
C PRO A 56 -11.31 -1.08 22.00
N ARG A 57 -11.11 -0.24 20.99
CA ARG A 57 -12.17 0.20 20.08
C ARG A 57 -11.71 0.16 18.64
N PRO A 58 -12.62 -0.10 17.67
CA PRO A 58 -12.25 -0.10 16.25
C PRO A 58 -11.81 1.29 15.80
N MET A 59 -10.74 1.32 14.98
CA MET A 59 -10.29 2.54 14.33
C MET A 59 -10.94 2.66 12.95
N THR A 60 -10.63 3.74 12.23
CA THR A 60 -11.29 4.07 10.95
C THR A 60 -11.34 2.91 9.96
N HIS A 61 -10.20 2.26 9.72
CA HIS A 61 -10.13 1.17 8.74
C HIS A 61 -10.73 -0.13 9.26
N ASP A 62 -10.70 -0.35 10.58
CA ASP A 62 -11.42 -1.46 11.21
C ASP A 62 -12.92 -1.28 11.04
N LEU A 63 -13.41 -0.06 11.26
CA LEU A 63 -14.81 0.27 11.07
C LEU A 63 -15.23 0.09 9.61
N LEU A 64 -14.40 0.53 8.67
CA LEU A 64 -14.66 0.37 7.24
C LEU A 64 -14.78 -1.11 6.86
N ALA A 65 -13.85 -1.94 7.34
CA ALA A 65 -13.89 -3.38 7.10
C ALA A 65 -15.18 -4.00 7.67
N ALA A 66 -15.53 -3.61 8.89
CA ALA A 66 -16.76 -4.10 9.54
C ALA A 66 -18.01 -3.66 8.78
N ALA A 67 -18.04 -2.40 8.31
CA ALA A 67 -19.20 -1.90 7.54
C ALA A 67 -19.39 -2.68 6.24
N ILE A 68 -18.30 -2.93 5.53
CA ILE A 68 -18.36 -3.73 4.28
C ILE A 68 -18.92 -5.12 4.56
N GLU A 69 -18.41 -5.79 5.60
CA GLU A 69 -18.86 -7.12 5.99
C GLU A 69 -20.34 -7.13 6.40
N GLN A 70 -20.76 -6.17 7.20
CA GLN A 70 -22.14 -6.06 7.66
C GLN A 70 -23.13 -5.80 6.51
N LEU A 71 -22.66 -5.20 5.43
CA LEU A 71 -23.47 -4.98 4.23
C LEU A 71 -23.41 -6.18 3.26
N SER A 72 -22.88 -7.31 3.72
CA SER A 72 -22.78 -8.56 2.95
C SER A 72 -21.91 -8.42 1.70
N ALA A 73 -20.88 -7.56 1.78
CA ALA A 73 -19.88 -7.42 0.74
C ALA A 73 -18.52 -7.89 1.25
N SER A 74 -17.59 -8.07 0.33
CA SER A 74 -16.21 -8.42 0.67
C SER A 74 -15.23 -7.61 -0.17
N VAL A 75 -14.03 -7.41 0.36
CA VAL A 75 -12.94 -6.81 -0.39
C VAL A 75 -12.32 -7.90 -1.25
N GLU A 76 -12.41 -7.75 -2.56
CA GLU A 76 -11.90 -8.74 -3.49
C GLU A 76 -10.42 -8.55 -3.76
N ARG A 77 -10.01 -7.32 -4.04
CA ARG A 77 -8.61 -6.95 -4.26
C ARG A 77 -8.40 -5.45 -4.24
N VAL A 78 -7.15 -5.06 -4.13
CA VAL A 78 -6.70 -3.67 -4.26
C VAL A 78 -5.78 -3.57 -5.47
N LEU A 79 -6.00 -2.58 -6.31
CA LEU A 79 -5.17 -2.30 -7.48
C LEU A 79 -4.52 -0.94 -7.32
N VAL A 80 -3.19 -0.89 -7.26
CA VAL A 80 -2.45 0.37 -7.36
C VAL A 80 -2.20 0.61 -8.84
N THR A 81 -2.85 1.60 -9.41
CA THR A 81 -3.03 1.70 -10.85
C THR A 81 -2.05 2.61 -11.55
N GLU A 82 -1.78 3.78 -10.99
CA GLU A 82 -0.95 4.77 -11.67
C GLU A 82 -0.39 5.81 -10.72
N LEU A 83 0.65 6.49 -11.18
CA LEU A 83 1.16 7.72 -10.60
C LEU A 83 0.96 8.83 -11.65
N ARG A 84 0.16 9.83 -11.30
CA ARG A 84 -0.16 10.93 -12.19
C ARG A 84 -0.10 12.24 -11.40
N ASP A 85 0.65 13.21 -11.91
CA ASP A 85 0.85 14.50 -11.24
C ASP A 85 1.34 14.31 -9.80
N ASN A 86 2.32 13.42 -9.61
CA ASN A 86 2.90 13.04 -8.32
C ASN A 86 1.91 12.47 -7.30
N THR A 87 0.78 11.97 -7.79
CA THR A 87 -0.27 11.37 -6.95
C THR A 87 -0.50 9.93 -7.37
N PHE A 88 -0.38 9.00 -6.41
CA PHE A 88 -0.72 7.61 -6.65
C PHE A 88 -2.21 7.38 -6.56
N TYR A 89 -2.73 6.58 -7.48
CA TYR A 89 -4.13 6.19 -7.55
C TYR A 89 -4.28 4.71 -7.26
N ALA A 90 -5.37 4.37 -6.61
CA ALA A 90 -5.73 2.97 -6.35
C ALA A 90 -7.21 2.75 -6.56
N VAL A 91 -7.55 1.51 -6.84
CA VAL A 91 -8.93 1.05 -6.96
C VAL A 91 -9.14 -0.02 -5.89
N LEU A 92 -10.19 0.15 -5.12
CA LEU A 92 -10.67 -0.85 -4.19
C LEU A 92 -11.81 -1.61 -4.87
N GLN A 93 -11.58 -2.89 -5.13
CA GLN A 93 -12.57 -3.74 -5.79
C GLN A 93 -13.29 -4.58 -4.76
N LEU A 94 -14.61 -4.40 -4.71
CA LEU A 94 -15.47 -5.13 -3.80
C LEU A 94 -16.37 -6.11 -4.57
N ASP A 95 -16.75 -7.17 -3.90
CA ASP A 95 -17.81 -8.06 -4.36
C ASP A 95 -19.02 -7.89 -3.44
N ALA A 96 -20.12 -7.46 -4.02
CA ALA A 96 -21.39 -7.29 -3.31
C ALA A 96 -22.43 -8.23 -3.91
N SER A 97 -22.51 -9.45 -3.36
CA SER A 97 -23.46 -10.49 -3.80
C SER A 97 -23.34 -10.80 -5.29
N GLY A 98 -22.11 -10.96 -5.77
CA GLY A 98 -21.79 -11.26 -7.16
C GLY A 98 -21.63 -10.03 -8.05
N GLN A 99 -21.95 -8.85 -7.55
CA GLN A 99 -21.76 -7.60 -8.28
C GLN A 99 -20.41 -6.98 -7.94
N GLU A 100 -19.61 -6.69 -8.97
CA GLU A 100 -18.35 -6.00 -8.80
C GLU A 100 -18.56 -4.50 -8.58
N ILE A 101 -17.97 -3.98 -7.52
CA ILE A 101 -17.97 -2.54 -7.21
C ILE A 101 -16.53 -2.06 -7.19
N ARG A 102 -16.27 -0.98 -7.90
CA ARG A 102 -14.93 -0.38 -7.97
C ARG A 102 -14.99 1.01 -7.37
N LEU A 103 -14.15 1.24 -6.36
CA LEU A 103 -14.08 2.53 -5.66
C LEU A 103 -12.71 3.15 -5.87
N ASP A 104 -12.70 4.44 -6.19
CA ASP A 104 -11.48 5.23 -6.18
C ASP A 104 -10.99 5.37 -4.73
N SER A 105 -9.70 5.19 -4.51
CA SER A 105 -9.11 5.21 -3.16
C SER A 105 -7.69 5.72 -3.21
N ARG A 106 -7.25 6.37 -2.14
CA ARG A 106 -5.82 6.56 -1.92
C ARG A 106 -5.19 5.19 -1.65
N PRO A 107 -3.96 4.93 -2.16
CA PRO A 107 -3.30 3.65 -1.89
C PRO A 107 -3.18 3.34 -0.40
N SER A 108 -2.88 4.33 0.44
CA SER A 108 -2.74 4.15 1.88
C SER A 108 -4.00 3.59 2.54
N ASP A 109 -5.17 4.12 2.19
CA ASP A 109 -6.45 3.64 2.73
C ASP A 109 -6.78 2.23 2.22
N ALA A 110 -6.55 2.00 0.93
CA ALA A 110 -6.80 0.70 0.32
C ALA A 110 -5.89 -0.39 0.94
N ILE A 111 -4.62 -0.07 1.16
CA ILE A 111 -3.66 -0.99 1.79
C ILE A 111 -4.07 -1.26 3.24
N ALA A 112 -4.42 -0.22 4.00
CA ALA A 112 -4.86 -0.39 5.39
C ALA A 112 -6.09 -1.30 5.49
N LEU A 113 -6.99 -1.20 4.52
CA LEU A 113 -8.16 -2.09 4.45
C LEU A 113 -7.76 -3.51 4.02
N ALA A 114 -6.89 -3.64 3.02
CA ALA A 114 -6.44 -4.93 2.52
C ALA A 114 -5.78 -5.79 3.61
N VAL A 115 -4.91 -5.20 4.44
CA VAL A 115 -4.24 -5.93 5.52
C VAL A 115 -5.20 -6.40 6.61
N ARG A 116 -6.37 -5.77 6.73
CA ARG A 116 -7.42 -6.17 7.67
C ARG A 116 -8.34 -7.26 7.14
N THR A 117 -8.47 -7.35 5.83
CA THR A 117 -9.39 -8.28 5.18
C THR A 117 -8.69 -9.42 4.46
N ASP A 118 -7.36 -9.48 4.54
CA ASP A 118 -6.50 -10.42 3.83
C ASP A 118 -6.71 -10.41 2.31
N ALA A 119 -7.15 -9.26 1.79
CA ALA A 119 -7.33 -9.09 0.35
C ALA A 119 -5.98 -8.93 -0.35
N PRO A 120 -5.82 -9.52 -1.54
CA PRO A 120 -4.57 -9.37 -2.29
C PRO A 120 -4.44 -7.96 -2.86
N ILE A 121 -3.19 -7.52 -2.97
CA ILE A 121 -2.83 -6.22 -3.52
C ILE A 121 -2.05 -6.45 -4.81
N PHE A 122 -2.40 -5.71 -5.84
CA PHE A 122 -1.72 -5.75 -7.14
C PHE A 122 -1.27 -4.35 -7.51
N ALA A 123 -0.14 -4.25 -8.19
CA ALA A 123 0.33 -2.99 -8.75
C ALA A 123 0.48 -3.12 -10.26
N SER A 124 0.17 -2.05 -10.97
CA SER A 124 0.32 -2.02 -12.43
C SER A 124 1.76 -2.33 -12.81
N THR A 125 1.95 -3.22 -13.79
CA THR A 125 3.27 -3.55 -14.32
C THR A 125 3.95 -2.31 -14.88
N GLU A 126 3.20 -1.46 -15.58
CA GLU A 126 3.71 -0.20 -16.10
C GLU A 126 4.20 0.73 -14.98
N LEU A 127 3.42 0.84 -13.91
CA LEU A 127 3.80 1.63 -12.73
C LEU A 127 5.08 1.10 -12.09
N LEU A 128 5.18 -0.21 -11.92
CA LEU A 128 6.37 -0.85 -11.36
C LEU A 128 7.60 -0.64 -12.23
N ASN A 129 7.45 -0.70 -13.55
CA ASN A 129 8.54 -0.46 -14.47
C ASN A 129 9.03 0.99 -14.42
N ALA A 130 8.13 1.94 -14.26
CA ALA A 130 8.45 3.37 -14.24
C ALA A 130 8.97 3.85 -12.88
N ASN A 131 8.45 3.31 -11.78
CA ASN A 131 8.68 3.86 -10.43
C ASN A 131 9.20 2.83 -9.41
N GLY A 132 9.22 1.56 -9.75
CA GLY A 132 9.75 0.51 -8.90
C GLY A 132 11.26 0.49 -8.90
N ILE A 133 11.85 -0.03 -7.83
CA ILE A 133 13.30 -0.18 -7.72
C ILE A 133 13.65 -1.63 -7.47
N GLU A 134 14.60 -2.13 -8.24
CA GLU A 134 15.05 -3.51 -8.17
C GLU A 134 16.44 -3.58 -7.53
N PHE A 135 16.62 -4.50 -6.60
CA PHE A 135 17.90 -4.76 -5.96
C PHE A 135 18.50 -6.05 -6.50
N GLU A 136 19.82 -6.05 -6.73
CA GLU A 136 20.54 -7.23 -7.20
C GLU A 136 20.69 -8.30 -6.11
N GLN A 137 20.68 -7.88 -4.84
CA GLN A 137 20.80 -8.77 -3.69
C GLN A 137 19.55 -8.67 -2.83
N GLU A 138 19.24 -9.76 -2.12
CA GLU A 138 18.15 -9.77 -1.18
C GLU A 138 18.40 -8.78 -0.05
N VAL A 139 17.45 -7.89 0.18
CA VAL A 139 17.53 -6.90 1.26
C VAL A 139 16.53 -7.32 2.34
N GLU A 140 17.03 -7.55 3.54
CA GLU A 140 16.22 -8.07 4.64
C GLU A 140 15.58 -6.99 5.51
N ASP A 141 16.17 -5.78 5.53
CA ASP A 141 15.75 -4.71 6.42
C ASP A 141 15.08 -3.57 5.64
N VAL A 142 13.89 -3.18 6.09
CA VAL A 142 13.13 -2.06 5.52
C VAL A 142 13.94 -0.75 5.57
N GLU A 143 14.69 -0.54 6.65
CA GLU A 143 15.52 0.66 6.80
C GLU A 143 16.66 0.73 5.77
N ASP A 144 17.25 -0.41 5.44
CA ASP A 144 18.28 -0.49 4.42
C ASP A 144 17.73 -0.17 3.04
N ILE A 145 16.53 -0.63 2.76
CA ILE A 145 15.83 -0.32 1.51
C ILE A 145 15.57 1.17 1.41
N VAL A 146 15.02 1.78 2.45
CA VAL A 146 14.75 3.22 2.48
C VAL A 146 16.02 4.02 2.35
N LYS A 147 17.11 3.57 2.97
CA LYS A 147 18.40 4.23 2.87
C LYS A 147 18.95 4.28 1.45
N GLU A 148 18.82 3.19 0.70
CA GLU A 148 19.20 3.15 -0.72
C GLU A 148 18.27 3.96 -1.60
N PHE A 149 17.00 4.07 -1.22
CA PHE A 149 16.03 4.89 -1.92
C PHE A 149 16.23 6.39 -1.71
N ARG A 150 17.01 6.80 -0.72
CA ARG A 150 17.16 8.21 -0.36
C ARG A 150 17.55 9.11 -1.51
N GLU A 151 18.45 8.65 -2.37
CA GLU A 151 18.85 9.42 -3.55
C GLU A 151 17.68 9.67 -4.50
N PHE A 152 16.76 8.70 -4.60
CA PHE A 152 15.56 8.85 -5.42
C PHE A 152 14.52 9.72 -4.73
N LEU A 153 14.38 9.55 -3.41
CA LEU A 153 13.38 10.25 -2.61
C LEU A 153 13.69 11.75 -2.47
N ASP A 154 14.95 12.14 -2.55
CA ASP A 154 15.36 13.55 -2.49
C ASP A 154 14.85 14.36 -3.69
N GLU A 155 14.57 13.72 -4.81
CA GLU A 155 14.03 14.37 -6.01
C GLU A 155 12.51 14.54 -5.98
N VAL A 156 11.83 13.86 -5.05
CA VAL A 156 10.38 13.85 -4.95
C VAL A 156 9.97 14.38 -3.58
N SER A 157 9.12 15.39 -3.55
CA SER A 157 8.62 15.96 -2.29
C SER A 157 7.49 15.12 -1.72
N PRO A 158 7.50 14.84 -0.39
CA PRO A 158 6.36 14.17 0.25
C PRO A 158 5.03 14.94 0.11
N GLN A 159 5.09 16.22 -0.18
CA GLN A 159 3.89 17.04 -0.39
C GLN A 159 3.25 16.78 -1.75
N ASP A 160 3.94 16.10 -2.64
CA ASP A 160 3.44 15.74 -3.97
C ASP A 160 2.57 14.46 -3.95
N PHE A 161 2.45 13.82 -2.80
CA PHE A 161 1.68 12.56 -2.66
C PHE A 161 0.39 12.72 -1.87
#